data_65ea2f5cd3610dda1c5a4653c6f33186
#
_entry.id   65ea2f5cd3610dda1c5a4653c6f33186
#
_cell.length_a   1.000
_cell.length_b   1.000
_cell.length_c   1.000
_cell.angle_alpha   90.00
_cell.angle_beta   90.00
_cell.angle_gamma   90.00
#
_symmetry.space_group_name_H-M   'P 1'
#
loop_
_entity.id
_entity.type
_entity.pdbx_description
1 polymer ?
#
loop_
_entity_poly.entity_id
_entity_poly.type
_entity_poly.pdbx_seq_one_letter_code
_entity_poly.pdbx_strand_id
1 'polypeptide(L)'
;MLAGDAEAKAAPGPADPRRASPKRYRMKKSINLWAFPYPQRMSLRECLQLAKDAGFNGVELNYDLENDLSPKAGTAEFHAIRKMADDLGIAISGLCSFLYWPNSLTDNDPSRRARGLELAAKMIQAAHDLGTPNLLTIAGSVSIPWLPERETVPHDVCDQRAREAIRSLLPLAEKAGIFLNIENIFFNGYLTTAAEMNAFVDSFQSEHVRVHFDTGNIMLFQFPEHWIPELGHRIKNVHFKEFSKKGTDYSLESFRPLLDGTTNWPAVLDALEKVHYEDFLTFEYFHPYQHYPEALIYQTSDALDRMLGHTRR
;
A
#
# COMPACT_ATOMS: atom_id res chain seq x y z
N MET A 1 35.07 -13.19 -69.36
CA MET A 1 35.26 -13.48 -67.95
C MET A 1 34.58 -12.39 -67.15
N LEU A 2 33.37 -12.66 -66.66
CA LEU A 2 32.61 -11.70 -65.85
C LEU A 2 32.88 -12.06 -64.38
N ALA A 3 33.46 -11.11 -63.61
CA ALA A 3 33.61 -11.22 -62.19
C ALA A 3 32.27 -10.82 -61.54
N GLY A 4 31.68 -11.77 -60.78
CA GLY A 4 30.48 -11.50 -60.03
C GLY A 4 30.83 -10.87 -58.69
N ASP A 5 30.30 -9.66 -58.45
CA ASP A 5 30.33 -8.98 -57.15
C ASP A 5 29.39 -9.69 -56.16
N ALA A 6 29.96 -10.36 -55.15
CA ALA A 6 29.24 -10.88 -54.04
C ALA A 6 28.98 -9.74 -53.00
N GLU A 7 27.77 -9.18 -52.96
CA GLU A 7 27.38 -8.31 -51.89
C GLU A 7 27.44 -9.02 -50.53
N ALA A 8 28.36 -8.62 -49.70
CA ALA A 8 28.40 -9.05 -48.30
C ALA A 8 27.23 -8.42 -47.53
N LYS A 9 26.26 -9.25 -47.15
CA LYS A 9 25.20 -8.84 -46.21
C LYS A 9 25.83 -8.37 -44.88
N ALA A 10 25.70 -7.10 -44.60
CA ALA A 10 26.13 -6.55 -43.32
C ALA A 10 25.40 -7.28 -42.15
N ALA A 11 26.18 -7.67 -41.13
CA ALA A 11 25.63 -8.25 -39.91
C ALA A 11 24.65 -7.24 -39.27
N PRO A 12 23.52 -7.71 -38.70
CA PRO A 12 22.60 -6.81 -38.03
C PRO A 12 23.31 -6.10 -36.87
N GLY A 13 23.27 -4.78 -36.90
CA GLY A 13 23.82 -3.94 -35.82
C GLY A 13 23.11 -4.22 -34.49
N PRO A 14 23.75 -3.82 -33.35
CA PRO A 14 23.16 -4.03 -32.03
C PRO A 14 21.73 -3.45 -32.00
N ALA A 15 20.77 -4.23 -31.48
CA ALA A 15 19.38 -3.80 -31.38
C ALA A 15 19.31 -2.48 -30.56
N ASP A 16 18.63 -1.48 -31.12
CA ASP A 16 18.38 -0.22 -30.41
C ASP A 16 17.54 -0.55 -29.16
N PRO A 17 18.05 -0.30 -27.94
CA PRO A 17 17.32 -0.61 -26.70
C PRO A 17 15.97 0.09 -26.60
N ARG A 18 15.72 1.13 -27.40
CA ARG A 18 14.43 1.84 -27.51
C ARG A 18 13.38 1.08 -28.35
N ARG A 19 13.76 0.02 -29.06
CA ARG A 19 12.89 -0.81 -29.91
C ARG A 19 12.41 -2.10 -29.23
N ALA A 20 12.92 -2.43 -28.03
CA ALA A 20 12.39 -3.54 -27.26
C ALA A 20 10.94 -3.21 -26.86
N SER A 21 10.02 -4.12 -27.12
CA SER A 21 8.65 -3.98 -26.61
C SER A 21 8.71 -3.78 -25.09
N PRO A 22 8.02 -2.77 -24.53
CA PRO A 22 8.08 -2.54 -23.11
C PRO A 22 7.67 -3.80 -22.36
N LYS A 23 8.43 -4.17 -21.32
CA LYS A 23 8.11 -5.28 -20.44
C LYS A 23 6.72 -5.03 -19.84
N ARG A 24 5.88 -6.06 -19.79
CA ARG A 24 4.55 -6.00 -19.18
C ARG A 24 4.54 -6.78 -17.89
N TYR A 25 4.05 -6.13 -16.84
CA TYR A 25 3.86 -6.73 -15.54
C TYR A 25 2.38 -7.08 -15.33
N ARG A 26 2.11 -8.08 -14.48
CA ARG A 26 0.73 -8.59 -14.24
C ARG A 26 0.01 -7.91 -13.08
N MET A 27 0.71 -7.09 -12.32
CA MET A 27 0.15 -6.37 -11.18
C MET A 27 -0.99 -5.44 -11.60
N LYS A 28 -1.92 -5.21 -10.70
CA LYS A 28 -3.13 -4.40 -10.90
C LYS A 28 -2.94 -3.02 -10.29
N LYS A 29 -3.54 -2.00 -10.91
CA LYS A 29 -3.51 -0.63 -10.39
C LYS A 29 -4.59 -0.43 -9.34
N SER A 30 -4.22 0.13 -8.19
CA SER A 30 -5.14 0.59 -7.17
C SER A 30 -4.74 1.97 -6.65
N ILE A 31 -5.66 2.64 -5.97
CA ILE A 31 -5.44 3.95 -5.37
C ILE A 31 -6.13 4.02 -4.01
N ASN A 32 -5.46 4.65 -3.04
CA ASN A 32 -5.99 4.85 -1.71
C ASN A 32 -6.90 6.08 -1.67
N LEU A 33 -7.96 6.06 -0.86
CA LEU A 33 -8.91 7.17 -0.72
C LEU A 33 -8.30 8.47 -0.20
N TRP A 34 -7.15 8.44 0.48
CA TRP A 34 -6.47 9.67 0.91
C TRP A 34 -5.96 10.54 -0.24
N ALA A 35 -5.85 9.99 -1.45
CA ALA A 35 -5.53 10.75 -2.65
C ALA A 35 -6.70 11.61 -3.16
N PHE A 36 -7.91 11.41 -2.65
CA PHE A 36 -9.12 12.13 -3.02
C PHE A 36 -9.50 13.16 -1.93
N PRO A 37 -10.21 14.23 -2.26
CA PRO A 37 -10.73 15.18 -1.27
C PRO A 37 -12.00 14.63 -0.57
N TYR A 38 -11.94 13.40 -0.14
CA TYR A 38 -13.00 12.66 0.53
C TYR A 38 -12.85 12.77 2.06
N PRO A 39 -13.94 12.88 2.83
CA PRO A 39 -15.33 13.03 2.39
C PRO A 39 -15.77 14.48 2.18
N GLN A 40 -14.88 15.48 2.35
CA GLN A 40 -15.24 16.89 2.48
C GLN A 40 -15.78 17.53 1.21
N ARG A 41 -15.28 17.11 0.04
CA ARG A 41 -15.64 17.71 -1.27
C ARG A 41 -16.06 16.69 -2.33
N MET A 42 -15.95 15.40 -2.00
CA MET A 42 -16.27 14.30 -2.91
C MET A 42 -16.90 13.17 -2.12
N SER A 43 -18.02 12.65 -2.55
CA SER A 43 -18.65 11.46 -1.95
C SER A 43 -17.88 10.19 -2.30
N LEU A 44 -18.08 9.12 -1.53
CA LEU A 44 -17.46 7.82 -1.80
C LEU A 44 -17.78 7.33 -3.23
N ARG A 45 -19.02 7.47 -3.67
CA ARG A 45 -19.42 7.08 -5.03
C ARG A 45 -18.66 7.85 -6.10
N GLU A 46 -18.48 9.16 -5.95
CA GLU A 46 -17.71 9.98 -6.89
C GLU A 46 -16.25 9.58 -6.92
N CYS A 47 -15.64 9.25 -5.76
CA CYS A 47 -14.27 8.74 -5.69
C CYS A 47 -14.12 7.42 -6.46
N LEU A 48 -15.03 6.46 -6.22
CA LEU A 48 -15.01 5.16 -6.90
C LEU A 48 -15.21 5.31 -8.41
N GLN A 49 -16.17 6.18 -8.82
CA GLN A 49 -16.41 6.47 -10.24
C GLN A 49 -15.19 7.11 -10.89
N LEU A 50 -14.58 8.13 -10.27
CA LEU A 50 -13.39 8.80 -10.78
C LEU A 50 -12.20 7.83 -10.92
N ALA A 51 -11.97 6.96 -9.91
CA ALA A 51 -10.95 5.93 -9.99
C ALA A 51 -11.19 4.97 -11.17
N LYS A 52 -12.45 4.54 -11.37
CA LYS A 52 -12.84 3.70 -12.50
C LYS A 52 -12.61 4.39 -13.83
N ASP A 53 -13.04 5.64 -13.97
CA ASP A 53 -12.90 6.44 -15.21
C ASP A 53 -11.43 6.70 -15.53
N ALA A 54 -10.59 6.89 -14.50
CA ALA A 54 -9.15 7.00 -14.65
C ALA A 54 -8.48 5.66 -15.05
N GLY A 55 -9.17 4.51 -14.92
CA GLY A 55 -8.69 3.21 -15.35
C GLY A 55 -7.99 2.41 -14.24
N PHE A 56 -8.27 2.69 -12.97
CA PHE A 56 -7.86 1.83 -11.86
C PHE A 56 -8.66 0.53 -11.83
N ASN A 57 -8.01 -0.54 -11.35
CA ASN A 57 -8.64 -1.85 -11.13
C ASN A 57 -9.27 -1.94 -9.74
N GLY A 58 -8.76 -1.17 -8.78
CA GLY A 58 -9.24 -1.19 -7.39
C GLY A 58 -9.07 0.14 -6.68
N VAL A 59 -9.75 0.26 -5.54
CA VAL A 59 -9.59 1.35 -4.57
C VAL A 59 -9.39 0.75 -3.19
N GLU A 60 -8.43 1.24 -2.45
CA GLU A 60 -8.27 0.94 -1.03
C GLU A 60 -9.06 1.94 -0.21
N LEU A 61 -9.91 1.43 0.66
CA LEU A 61 -10.84 2.24 1.45
C LEU A 61 -10.25 2.60 2.81
N ASN A 62 -10.70 3.73 3.37
CA ASN A 62 -10.19 4.25 4.63
C ASN A 62 -11.28 4.18 5.71
N TYR A 63 -11.02 3.39 6.77
CA TYR A 63 -11.87 3.34 7.95
C TYR A 63 -11.50 4.49 8.90
N ASP A 64 -12.48 5.33 9.25
CA ASP A 64 -12.29 6.50 10.10
C ASP A 64 -13.53 6.74 10.96
N LEU A 65 -13.46 7.71 11.90
CA LEU A 65 -14.57 8.00 12.82
C LEU A 65 -15.71 8.79 12.16
N GLU A 66 -15.42 9.58 11.14
CA GLU A 66 -16.33 10.61 10.59
C GLU A 66 -16.59 10.47 9.08
N ASN A 67 -16.52 9.26 8.54
CA ASN A 67 -16.84 8.98 7.15
C ASN A 67 -17.83 7.81 7.01
N ASP A 68 -18.13 7.41 5.77
CA ASP A 68 -19.06 6.29 5.48
C ASP A 68 -18.56 4.94 6.02
N LEU A 69 -17.23 4.81 6.23
CA LEU A 69 -16.58 3.59 6.72
C LEU A 69 -16.14 3.79 8.18
N SER A 70 -17.10 3.88 9.09
CA SER A 70 -16.83 4.24 10.50
C SER A 70 -17.39 3.20 11.46
N PRO A 71 -17.01 3.25 12.76
CA PRO A 71 -17.62 2.39 13.79
C PRO A 71 -19.11 2.57 13.97
N LYS A 72 -19.72 3.61 13.37
CA LYS A 72 -21.17 3.89 13.37
C LYS A 72 -21.90 3.09 12.29
N ALA A 73 -21.19 2.66 11.23
CA ALA A 73 -21.72 1.83 10.17
C ALA A 73 -21.74 0.34 10.58
N GLY A 74 -22.68 -0.40 10.05
CA GLY A 74 -22.82 -1.84 10.26
C GLY A 74 -22.71 -2.63 8.94
N THR A 75 -22.99 -3.93 9.04
CA THR A 75 -22.92 -4.88 7.91
C THR A 75 -23.76 -4.42 6.71
N ALA A 76 -24.95 -3.85 6.92
CA ALA A 76 -25.81 -3.40 5.82
C ALA A 76 -25.21 -2.26 5.03
N GLU A 77 -24.60 -1.28 5.70
CA GLU A 77 -23.91 -0.15 5.08
C GLU A 77 -22.65 -0.63 4.32
N PHE A 78 -21.86 -1.53 4.90
CA PHE A 78 -20.67 -2.08 4.21
C PHE A 78 -21.06 -2.94 2.99
N HIS A 79 -22.12 -3.73 3.07
CA HIS A 79 -22.64 -4.44 1.90
C HIS A 79 -23.15 -3.49 0.80
N ALA A 80 -23.75 -2.35 1.18
CA ALA A 80 -24.16 -1.33 0.22
C ALA A 80 -22.95 -0.69 -0.49
N ILE A 81 -21.85 -0.44 0.24
CA ILE A 81 -20.59 0.06 -0.33
C ILE A 81 -19.98 -0.99 -1.27
N ARG A 82 -19.93 -2.26 -0.85
CA ARG A 82 -19.48 -3.36 -1.71
C ARG A 82 -20.29 -3.42 -3.00
N LYS A 83 -21.62 -3.41 -2.88
CA LYS A 83 -22.50 -3.42 -4.05
C LYS A 83 -22.25 -2.21 -4.96
N MET A 84 -22.02 -1.03 -4.40
CA MET A 84 -21.68 0.18 -5.17
C MET A 84 -20.40 -0.02 -5.98
N ALA A 85 -19.35 -0.61 -5.39
CA ALA A 85 -18.10 -0.90 -6.09
C ALA A 85 -18.30 -1.95 -7.19
N ASP A 86 -19.06 -3.01 -6.90
CA ASP A 86 -19.40 -4.07 -7.87
C ASP A 86 -20.19 -3.51 -9.06
N ASP A 87 -21.20 -2.67 -8.81
CA ASP A 87 -22.02 -2.01 -9.86
C ASP A 87 -21.17 -1.10 -10.77
N LEU A 88 -20.11 -0.47 -10.23
CA LEU A 88 -19.16 0.33 -10.99
C LEU A 88 -18.07 -0.53 -11.67
N GLY A 89 -17.97 -1.80 -11.31
CA GLY A 89 -16.94 -2.70 -11.83
C GLY A 89 -15.53 -2.31 -11.37
N ILE A 90 -15.37 -1.87 -10.12
CA ILE A 90 -14.09 -1.57 -9.49
C ILE A 90 -13.94 -2.41 -8.21
N ALA A 91 -12.76 -3.00 -7.98
CA ALA A 91 -12.53 -3.82 -6.79
C ALA A 91 -12.25 -2.96 -5.55
N ILE A 92 -12.58 -3.48 -4.36
CA ILE A 92 -12.05 -2.97 -3.11
C ILE A 92 -10.75 -3.73 -2.83
N SER A 93 -9.60 -3.08 -3.01
CA SER A 93 -8.27 -3.71 -2.93
C SER A 93 -7.80 -3.95 -1.51
N GLY A 94 -8.32 -3.18 -0.56
CA GLY A 94 -7.96 -3.28 0.86
C GLY A 94 -8.73 -2.29 1.71
N LEU A 95 -8.53 -2.40 3.01
CA LEU A 95 -8.99 -1.46 4.02
C LEU A 95 -7.81 -1.03 4.87
N CYS A 96 -7.69 0.27 5.14
CA CYS A 96 -6.67 0.84 6.02
C CYS A 96 -7.26 1.87 6.99
N SER A 97 -6.48 2.38 7.93
CA SER A 97 -6.97 3.37 8.90
C SER A 97 -5.85 4.15 9.57
N PHE A 98 -6.08 5.46 9.79
CA PHE A 98 -5.24 6.28 10.67
C PHE A 98 -5.57 6.11 12.17
N LEU A 99 -6.63 5.38 12.51
CA LEU A 99 -7.08 5.21 13.90
C LEU A 99 -6.09 4.45 14.78
N TYR A 100 -5.14 3.73 14.18
CA TYR A 100 -4.02 3.13 14.90
C TYR A 100 -3.07 4.14 15.53
N TRP A 101 -2.99 5.38 15.02
CA TRP A 101 -2.07 6.39 15.57
C TRP A 101 -2.54 6.91 16.92
N PRO A 102 -3.77 7.46 17.06
CA PRO A 102 -4.27 7.87 18.37
C PRO A 102 -4.54 6.69 19.33
N ASN A 103 -4.70 5.47 18.80
CA ASN A 103 -5.03 4.27 19.56
C ASN A 103 -4.01 3.15 19.27
N SER A 104 -2.72 3.44 19.44
CA SER A 104 -1.66 2.48 19.15
C SER A 104 -1.80 1.23 20.00
N LEU A 105 -1.62 0.06 19.36
CA LEU A 105 -1.66 -1.25 20.01
C LEU A 105 -0.54 -1.44 21.04
N THR A 106 0.46 -0.55 21.02
CA THR A 106 1.62 -0.60 21.91
C THR A 106 1.74 0.60 22.87
N ASP A 107 0.78 1.56 22.83
CA ASP A 107 0.77 2.76 23.69
C ASP A 107 1.00 2.40 25.18
N ASN A 108 1.60 3.33 25.95
CA ASN A 108 1.76 3.14 27.40
C ASN A 108 0.42 3.19 28.13
N ASP A 109 -0.57 3.94 27.61
CA ASP A 109 -1.94 3.99 28.14
C ASP A 109 -2.72 2.72 27.77
N PRO A 110 -3.11 1.87 28.75
CA PRO A 110 -3.87 0.66 28.50
C PRO A 110 -5.26 0.92 27.90
N SER A 111 -5.86 2.09 28.15
CA SER A 111 -7.18 2.43 27.60
C SER A 111 -7.09 2.65 26.08
N ARG A 112 -6.00 3.26 25.59
CA ARG A 112 -5.75 3.43 24.16
C ARG A 112 -5.46 2.11 23.47
N ARG A 113 -4.67 1.21 24.09
CA ARG A 113 -4.46 -0.14 23.56
C ARG A 113 -5.77 -0.90 23.44
N ALA A 114 -6.61 -0.87 24.49
CA ALA A 114 -7.92 -1.52 24.46
C ALA A 114 -8.82 -0.95 23.34
N ARG A 115 -8.83 0.37 23.18
CA ARG A 115 -9.57 1.03 22.09
C ARG A 115 -9.01 0.64 20.71
N GLY A 116 -7.69 0.57 20.56
CA GLY A 116 -7.04 0.10 19.34
C GLY A 116 -7.46 -1.31 18.96
N LEU A 117 -7.48 -2.25 19.92
CA LEU A 117 -7.95 -3.61 19.71
C LEU A 117 -9.43 -3.68 19.32
N GLU A 118 -10.29 -2.91 19.99
CA GLU A 118 -11.72 -2.82 19.63
C GLU A 118 -11.92 -2.33 18.20
N LEU A 119 -11.20 -1.28 17.80
CA LEU A 119 -11.28 -0.73 16.44
C LEU A 119 -10.73 -1.72 15.41
N ALA A 120 -9.61 -2.39 15.70
CA ALA A 120 -9.05 -3.42 14.83
C ALA A 120 -10.03 -4.58 14.61
N ALA A 121 -10.71 -5.03 15.66
CA ALA A 121 -11.74 -6.07 15.54
C ALA A 121 -12.93 -5.61 14.66
N LYS A 122 -13.36 -4.34 14.79
CA LYS A 122 -14.40 -3.76 13.91
C LYS A 122 -13.92 -3.64 12.46
N MET A 123 -12.65 -3.29 12.24
CA MET A 123 -12.07 -3.22 10.88
C MET A 123 -11.97 -4.60 10.23
N ILE A 124 -11.68 -5.67 10.99
CA ILE A 124 -11.70 -7.05 10.48
C ILE A 124 -13.11 -7.39 9.96
N GLN A 125 -14.16 -7.08 10.75
CA GLN A 125 -15.55 -7.32 10.33
C GLN A 125 -15.91 -6.44 9.12
N ALA A 126 -15.54 -5.16 9.13
CA ALA A 126 -15.78 -4.25 8.01
C ALA A 126 -15.11 -4.74 6.71
N ALA A 127 -13.86 -5.19 6.77
CA ALA A 127 -13.16 -5.74 5.61
C ALA A 127 -13.87 -6.98 5.04
N HIS A 128 -14.35 -7.87 5.92
CA HIS A 128 -15.15 -9.03 5.52
C HIS A 128 -16.44 -8.61 4.80
N ASP A 129 -17.20 -7.69 5.37
CA ASP A 129 -18.48 -7.24 4.81
C ASP A 129 -18.28 -6.44 3.50
N LEU A 130 -17.19 -5.70 3.39
CA LEU A 130 -16.76 -5.01 2.17
C LEU A 130 -16.29 -5.98 1.08
N GLY A 131 -15.98 -7.22 1.42
CA GLY A 131 -15.53 -8.24 0.48
C GLY A 131 -14.06 -8.11 0.05
N THR A 132 -13.23 -7.43 0.85
CA THR A 132 -11.78 -7.43 0.66
C THR A 132 -11.10 -8.30 1.72
N PRO A 133 -10.14 -9.16 1.33
CA PRO A 133 -9.40 -9.95 2.32
C PRO A 133 -8.27 -9.17 2.99
N ASN A 134 -7.96 -7.96 2.52
CA ASN A 134 -6.77 -7.22 2.90
C ASN A 134 -7.09 -6.13 3.93
N LEU A 135 -6.57 -6.27 5.15
CA LEU A 135 -6.60 -5.23 6.17
C LEU A 135 -5.18 -4.80 6.50
N LEU A 136 -4.84 -3.54 6.18
CA LEU A 136 -3.61 -2.92 6.65
C LEU A 136 -3.65 -2.82 8.17
N THR A 137 -2.60 -3.30 8.82
CA THR A 137 -2.50 -3.33 10.28
C THR A 137 -1.16 -2.74 10.73
N ILE A 138 -1.22 -1.72 11.58
CA ILE A 138 -0.05 -1.17 12.24
C ILE A 138 0.13 -1.91 13.56
N ALA A 139 1.12 -2.81 13.61
CA ALA A 139 1.32 -3.69 14.76
C ALA A 139 1.72 -2.93 16.03
N GLY A 140 2.46 -1.82 15.89
CA GLY A 140 2.91 -1.01 17.01
C GLY A 140 3.81 0.14 16.60
N SER A 141 4.19 0.95 17.58
CA SER A 141 5.09 2.08 17.42
C SER A 141 5.91 2.27 18.69
N VAL A 142 7.22 2.49 18.55
CA VAL A 142 8.10 2.96 19.60
C VAL A 142 7.87 4.44 19.88
N SER A 143 7.68 5.21 18.80
CA SER A 143 7.33 6.64 18.85
C SER A 143 6.36 6.98 17.73
N ILE A 144 5.65 8.08 17.87
CA ILE A 144 4.74 8.61 16.85
C ILE A 144 5.12 10.07 16.62
N PRO A 145 6.00 10.39 15.64
CA PRO A 145 6.57 11.74 15.50
C PRO A 145 5.57 12.86 15.30
N TRP A 146 4.40 12.58 14.74
CA TRP A 146 3.31 13.54 14.56
C TRP A 146 2.33 13.63 15.75
N LEU A 147 2.61 12.91 16.83
CA LEU A 147 1.96 13.00 18.14
C LEU A 147 3.04 13.17 19.22
N PRO A 148 3.77 14.29 19.21
CA PRO A 148 4.97 14.47 20.05
C PRO A 148 4.68 14.50 21.55
N GLU A 149 3.42 14.67 21.95
CA GLU A 149 2.98 14.59 23.35
C GLU A 149 2.90 13.12 23.85
N ARG A 150 3.05 12.14 22.97
CA ARG A 150 3.03 10.72 23.35
C ARG A 150 4.38 10.28 23.88
N GLU A 151 4.34 9.54 24.99
CA GLU A 151 5.54 8.91 25.52
C GLU A 151 6.06 7.83 24.58
N THR A 152 7.37 7.74 24.49
CA THR A 152 8.01 6.63 23.76
C THR A 152 7.82 5.31 24.52
N VAL A 153 7.69 4.22 23.75
CA VAL A 153 7.57 2.87 24.29
C VAL A 153 8.93 2.16 24.12
N PRO A 154 9.55 1.58 25.15
CA PRO A 154 10.76 0.78 24.97
C PRO A 154 10.56 -0.31 23.92
N HIS A 155 11.56 -0.56 23.08
CA HIS A 155 11.45 -1.42 21.91
C HIS A 155 10.99 -2.86 22.25
N ASP A 156 11.53 -3.44 23.32
CA ASP A 156 11.16 -4.77 23.82
C ASP A 156 9.71 -4.82 24.33
N VAL A 157 9.26 -3.77 25.02
CA VAL A 157 7.86 -3.61 25.45
C VAL A 157 6.94 -3.44 24.25
N CYS A 158 7.37 -2.67 23.24
CA CYS A 158 6.64 -2.50 21.98
C CYS A 158 6.46 -3.86 21.27
N ASP A 159 7.54 -4.63 21.11
CA ASP A 159 7.49 -5.95 20.47
C ASP A 159 6.59 -6.93 21.23
N GLN A 160 6.70 -6.99 22.55
CA GLN A 160 5.82 -7.82 23.36
C GLN A 160 4.35 -7.48 23.16
N ARG A 161 3.99 -6.19 23.31
CA ARG A 161 2.60 -5.71 23.17
C ARG A 161 2.06 -5.92 21.76
N ALA A 162 2.87 -5.65 20.73
CA ALA A 162 2.49 -5.87 19.34
C ALA A 162 2.14 -7.34 19.08
N ARG A 163 2.99 -8.28 19.55
CA ARG A 163 2.72 -9.71 19.40
C ARG A 163 1.48 -10.15 20.17
N GLU A 164 1.27 -9.66 21.39
CA GLU A 164 0.07 -9.94 22.17
C GLU A 164 -1.20 -9.44 21.45
N ALA A 165 -1.16 -8.22 20.93
CA ALA A 165 -2.27 -7.62 20.19
C ALA A 165 -2.63 -8.42 18.92
N ILE A 166 -1.65 -8.74 18.09
CA ILE A 166 -1.88 -9.53 16.87
C ILE A 166 -2.40 -10.93 17.21
N ARG A 167 -1.81 -11.63 18.22
CA ARG A 167 -2.33 -12.94 18.67
C ARG A 167 -3.79 -12.86 19.13
N SER A 168 -4.22 -11.77 19.75
CA SER A 168 -5.59 -11.62 20.21
C SER A 168 -6.58 -11.39 19.05
N LEU A 169 -6.14 -10.74 17.96
CA LEU A 169 -6.95 -10.47 16.77
C LEU A 169 -6.99 -11.64 15.78
N LEU A 170 -5.95 -12.47 15.77
CA LEU A 170 -5.75 -13.51 14.77
C LEU A 170 -6.91 -14.51 14.64
N PRO A 171 -7.50 -15.06 15.73
CA PRO A 171 -8.64 -15.97 15.60
C PRO A 171 -9.85 -15.35 14.92
N LEU A 172 -10.08 -14.04 15.12
CA LEU A 172 -11.15 -13.32 14.44
C LEU A 172 -10.83 -13.13 12.96
N ALA A 173 -9.59 -12.77 12.63
CA ALA A 173 -9.14 -12.58 11.26
C ALA A 173 -9.22 -13.91 10.46
N GLU A 174 -8.74 -15.02 11.03
CA GLU A 174 -8.82 -16.34 10.43
C GLU A 174 -10.26 -16.76 10.16
N LYS A 175 -11.17 -16.60 11.15
CA LYS A 175 -12.58 -16.90 10.99
C LYS A 175 -13.25 -16.05 9.91
N ALA A 176 -12.85 -14.80 9.78
CA ALA A 176 -13.38 -13.87 8.78
C ALA A 176 -12.73 -14.00 7.40
N GLY A 177 -11.64 -14.78 7.25
CA GLY A 177 -10.87 -14.88 6.02
C GLY A 177 -10.07 -13.62 5.70
N ILE A 178 -9.69 -12.84 6.72
CA ILE A 178 -8.97 -11.57 6.58
C ILE A 178 -7.48 -11.76 6.87
N PHE A 179 -6.63 -11.17 6.04
CA PHE A 179 -5.20 -11.06 6.29
C PHE A 179 -4.91 -9.79 7.09
N LEU A 180 -4.27 -9.95 8.24
CA LEU A 180 -3.65 -8.84 8.98
C LEU A 180 -2.32 -8.53 8.30
N ASN A 181 -2.33 -7.55 7.42
CA ASN A 181 -1.17 -7.17 6.63
C ASN A 181 -0.36 -6.11 7.40
N ILE A 182 0.75 -6.52 7.99
CA ILE A 182 1.60 -5.67 8.83
C ILE A 182 2.38 -4.70 7.95
N GLU A 183 2.23 -3.41 8.20
CA GLU A 183 2.90 -2.36 7.42
C GLU A 183 4.24 -1.94 8.04
N ASN A 184 5.25 -1.74 7.19
CA ASN A 184 6.47 -1.03 7.54
C ASN A 184 6.20 0.49 7.51
N ILE A 185 6.51 1.18 8.61
CA ILE A 185 6.09 2.56 8.86
C ILE A 185 7.28 3.52 8.88
N PHE A 186 7.04 4.74 8.38
CA PHE A 186 7.99 5.84 8.40
C PHE A 186 8.14 6.40 9.82
N PHE A 187 9.38 6.42 10.35
CA PHE A 187 9.74 7.01 11.64
C PHE A 187 9.09 6.46 12.92
N ASN A 188 8.37 5.34 12.88
CA ASN A 188 7.75 4.80 14.10
C ASN A 188 8.72 4.02 15.01
N GLY A 189 9.95 3.72 14.54
CA GLY A 189 11.00 3.04 15.29
C GLY A 189 10.74 1.56 15.56
N TYR A 190 9.82 0.91 14.85
CA TYR A 190 9.47 -0.50 15.02
C TYR A 190 9.37 -1.22 13.67
N LEU A 191 9.89 -2.45 13.59
CA LEU A 191 10.00 -3.26 12.37
C LEU A 191 10.71 -2.49 11.25
N THR A 192 11.91 -2.00 11.59
CA THR A 192 12.68 -1.08 10.74
C THR A 192 13.53 -1.76 9.68
N THR A 193 13.61 -3.10 9.70
CA THR A 193 14.34 -3.91 8.71
C THR A 193 13.46 -5.04 8.17
N ALA A 194 13.75 -5.51 6.95
CA ALA A 194 13.06 -6.66 6.37
C ALA A 194 13.22 -7.92 7.22
N ALA A 195 14.39 -8.10 7.86
CA ALA A 195 14.64 -9.22 8.77
C ALA A 195 13.74 -9.19 10.01
N GLU A 196 13.57 -8.02 10.66
CA GLU A 196 12.64 -7.83 11.77
C GLU A 196 11.19 -8.10 11.35
N MET A 197 10.78 -7.58 10.20
CA MET A 197 9.45 -7.81 9.64
C MET A 197 9.20 -9.30 9.40
N ASN A 198 10.14 -10.02 8.79
CA ASN A 198 10.04 -11.46 8.56
C ASN A 198 9.94 -12.23 9.89
N ALA A 199 10.83 -11.94 10.86
CA ALA A 199 10.80 -12.57 12.17
C ALA A 199 9.48 -12.29 12.91
N PHE A 200 8.90 -11.12 12.75
CA PHE A 200 7.62 -10.77 13.35
C PHE A 200 6.48 -11.59 12.73
N VAL A 201 6.28 -11.51 11.41
CA VAL A 201 5.14 -12.19 10.75
C VAL A 201 5.23 -13.71 10.86
N ASP A 202 6.43 -14.30 10.71
CA ASP A 202 6.64 -15.74 10.80
C ASP A 202 6.37 -16.30 12.20
N SER A 203 6.52 -15.49 13.25
CA SER A 203 6.30 -15.92 14.64
C SER A 203 4.85 -16.32 14.95
N PHE A 204 3.90 -15.95 14.12
CA PHE A 204 2.49 -16.30 14.31
C PHE A 204 2.13 -17.65 13.69
N GLN A 205 2.96 -18.20 12.81
CA GLN A 205 2.72 -19.49 12.13
C GLN A 205 1.33 -19.58 11.48
N SER A 206 0.82 -18.44 10.97
CA SER A 206 -0.48 -18.33 10.33
C SER A 206 -0.36 -17.63 8.98
N GLU A 207 -1.09 -18.12 8.00
CA GLU A 207 -1.18 -17.49 6.69
C GLU A 207 -1.93 -16.15 6.71
N HIS A 208 -2.64 -15.85 7.79
CA HIS A 208 -3.42 -14.63 7.98
C HIS A 208 -2.63 -13.44 8.56
N VAL A 209 -1.34 -13.64 8.91
CA VAL A 209 -0.42 -12.54 9.24
C VAL A 209 0.59 -12.40 8.11
N ARG A 210 0.53 -11.30 7.38
CA ARG A 210 1.30 -11.04 6.17
C ARG A 210 1.93 -9.65 6.21
N VAL A 211 2.63 -9.30 5.16
CA VAL A 211 3.26 -7.98 5.01
C VAL A 211 2.43 -7.11 4.07
N HIS A 212 2.11 -5.90 4.52
CA HIS A 212 1.74 -4.77 3.69
C HIS A 212 3.00 -3.96 3.43
N PHE A 213 3.59 -4.10 2.25
CA PHE A 213 4.86 -3.46 1.96
C PHE A 213 4.65 -2.05 1.40
N ASP A 214 5.08 -1.02 2.15
CA ASP A 214 5.12 0.36 1.67
C ASP A 214 6.52 0.69 1.12
N THR A 215 6.58 1.08 -0.15
CA THR A 215 7.83 1.36 -0.85
C THR A 215 8.49 2.66 -0.40
N GLY A 216 7.71 3.64 0.03
CA GLY A 216 8.21 4.97 0.42
C GLY A 216 8.67 5.03 1.88
N ASN A 217 7.99 4.33 2.78
CA ASN A 217 8.22 4.44 4.23
C ASN A 217 9.64 4.05 4.67
N ILE A 218 10.34 3.20 3.90
CA ILE A 218 11.72 2.79 4.20
C ILE A 218 12.78 3.65 3.50
N MET A 219 12.38 4.52 2.57
CA MET A 219 13.29 5.23 1.68
C MET A 219 14.25 6.18 2.39
N LEU A 220 14.02 6.51 3.66
CA LEU A 220 14.94 7.37 4.40
C LEU A 220 16.37 6.82 4.40
N PHE A 221 16.55 5.54 4.71
CA PHE A 221 17.86 4.89 4.81
C PHE A 221 18.01 3.62 3.96
N GLN A 222 16.92 3.12 3.39
CA GLN A 222 16.87 1.84 2.71
C GLN A 222 16.24 1.98 1.31
N PHE A 223 16.09 0.86 0.60
CA PHE A 223 15.63 0.83 -0.78
C PHE A 223 14.62 -0.31 -0.97
N PRO A 224 13.45 -0.05 -1.58
CA PRO A 224 12.39 -1.06 -1.72
C PRO A 224 12.83 -2.28 -2.53
N GLU A 225 13.65 -2.10 -3.57
CA GLU A 225 14.18 -3.20 -4.37
C GLU A 225 15.09 -4.17 -3.60
N HIS A 226 15.60 -3.76 -2.42
CA HIS A 226 16.36 -4.64 -1.52
C HIS A 226 15.45 -5.38 -0.54
N TRP A 227 14.39 -4.74 -0.07
CA TRP A 227 13.44 -5.36 0.86
C TRP A 227 12.58 -6.43 0.20
N ILE A 228 12.08 -6.18 -1.01
CA ILE A 228 11.14 -7.06 -1.69
C ILE A 228 11.66 -8.52 -1.81
N PRO A 229 12.92 -8.77 -2.26
CA PRO A 229 13.43 -10.14 -2.33
C PRO A 229 13.56 -10.81 -0.95
N GLU A 230 13.84 -10.06 0.10
CA GLU A 230 13.99 -10.58 1.46
C GLU A 230 12.62 -10.90 2.09
N LEU A 231 11.60 -10.06 1.86
CA LEU A 231 10.23 -10.32 2.29
C LEU A 231 9.61 -11.50 1.55
N GLY A 232 9.87 -11.61 0.25
CA GLY A 232 9.44 -12.72 -0.61
C GLY A 232 7.91 -12.91 -0.60
N HIS A 233 7.48 -14.16 -0.43
CA HIS A 233 6.07 -14.58 -0.43
C HIS A 233 5.23 -14.00 0.72
N ARG A 234 5.85 -13.33 1.69
CA ARG A 234 5.14 -12.70 2.81
C ARG A 234 4.40 -11.44 2.38
N ILE A 235 4.78 -10.82 1.28
CA ILE A 235 4.09 -9.64 0.74
C ILE A 235 2.69 -10.05 0.26
N LYS A 236 1.67 -9.46 0.86
CA LYS A 236 0.26 -9.70 0.52
C LYS A 236 -0.38 -8.48 -0.14
N ASN A 237 0.02 -7.28 0.23
CA ASN A 237 -0.44 -6.03 -0.38
C ASN A 237 0.72 -5.03 -0.44
N VAL A 238 0.64 -4.05 -1.33
CA VAL A 238 1.72 -3.07 -1.55
C VAL A 238 1.14 -1.66 -1.62
N HIS A 239 1.66 -0.77 -0.77
CA HIS A 239 1.56 0.67 -0.98
C HIS A 239 2.70 1.12 -1.91
N PHE A 240 2.28 1.68 -3.04
CA PHE A 240 3.16 2.22 -4.07
C PHE A 240 3.30 3.72 -3.84
N LYS A 241 4.28 4.09 -3.02
CA LYS A 241 4.47 5.42 -2.46
C LYS A 241 5.81 5.98 -2.90
N GLU A 242 5.77 7.12 -3.55
CA GLU A 242 6.97 7.79 -4.05
C GLU A 242 7.64 8.60 -2.95
N PHE A 243 8.97 8.60 -2.95
CA PHE A 243 9.78 9.38 -2.01
C PHE A 243 10.90 10.13 -2.75
N SER A 244 11.16 11.37 -2.35
CA SER A 244 12.22 12.20 -2.93
C SER A 244 13.40 12.32 -1.98
N LYS A 245 14.60 11.89 -2.43
CA LYS A 245 15.89 12.10 -1.78
C LYS A 245 16.65 13.31 -2.36
N LYS A 246 15.96 14.20 -3.08
CA LYS A 246 16.61 15.38 -3.71
C LYS A 246 17.08 16.44 -2.70
N GLY A 247 16.56 16.42 -1.49
CA GLY A 247 16.99 17.27 -0.38
C GLY A 247 17.75 16.49 0.68
N THR A 248 18.10 17.17 1.77
CA THR A 248 18.74 16.59 2.96
C THR A 248 17.83 16.63 4.19
N ASP A 249 16.70 17.32 4.10
CA ASP A 249 15.70 17.46 5.17
C ASP A 249 14.51 16.54 4.84
N TYR A 250 14.61 15.30 5.27
CA TYR A 250 13.58 14.29 5.00
C TYR A 250 12.47 14.33 6.04
N SER A 251 11.24 14.48 5.56
CA SER A 251 10.03 14.58 6.37
C SER A 251 8.85 13.90 5.64
N LEU A 252 7.65 14.04 6.18
CA LEU A 252 6.42 13.63 5.47
C LEU A 252 6.22 14.40 4.14
N GLU A 253 6.81 15.60 4.03
CA GLU A 253 6.82 16.39 2.77
C GLU A 253 7.75 15.81 1.69
N SER A 254 8.54 14.79 2.01
CA SER A 254 9.38 14.08 1.02
C SER A 254 8.59 13.09 0.18
N PHE A 255 7.36 12.74 0.57
CA PHE A 255 6.44 11.95 -0.25
C PHE A 255 5.95 12.80 -1.43
N ARG A 256 5.86 12.17 -2.61
CA ARG A 256 5.59 12.85 -3.91
C ARG A 256 4.55 12.10 -4.72
N PRO A 257 3.90 12.78 -5.68
CA PRO A 257 3.21 12.09 -6.77
C PRO A 257 4.18 11.12 -7.49
N LEU A 258 3.66 10.02 -8.02
CA LEU A 258 4.49 9.03 -8.72
C LEU A 258 5.33 9.69 -9.82
N LEU A 259 6.57 9.26 -9.94
CA LEU A 259 7.60 9.71 -10.89
C LEU A 259 8.20 11.10 -10.61
N ASP A 260 7.76 11.80 -9.53
CA ASP A 260 8.39 13.05 -9.08
C ASP A 260 9.44 12.85 -7.97
N GLY A 261 9.74 11.62 -7.63
CA GLY A 261 10.71 11.26 -6.60
C GLY A 261 12.02 10.70 -7.12
N THR A 262 12.59 9.80 -6.33
CA THR A 262 13.88 9.17 -6.62
C THR A 262 13.84 7.64 -6.48
N THR A 263 12.68 7.06 -6.36
CA THR A 263 12.50 5.60 -6.25
C THR A 263 12.91 4.94 -7.58
N ASN A 264 13.66 3.85 -7.50
CA ASN A 264 14.08 3.07 -8.67
C ASN A 264 12.95 2.12 -9.11
N TRP A 265 11.88 2.68 -9.68
CA TRP A 265 10.69 1.93 -10.05
C TRP A 265 10.94 0.72 -10.96
N PRO A 266 11.83 0.75 -11.96
CA PRO A 266 12.15 -0.44 -12.75
C PRO A 266 12.68 -1.58 -11.88
N ALA A 267 13.59 -1.30 -10.95
CA ALA A 267 14.13 -2.33 -10.05
C ALA A 267 13.07 -2.84 -9.04
N VAL A 268 12.18 -1.96 -8.57
CA VAL A 268 11.06 -2.33 -7.68
C VAL A 268 10.11 -3.29 -8.39
N LEU A 269 9.68 -2.97 -9.62
CA LEU A 269 8.78 -3.82 -10.39
C LEU A 269 9.41 -5.18 -10.74
N ASP A 270 10.70 -5.18 -11.11
CA ASP A 270 11.45 -6.41 -11.37
C ASP A 270 11.59 -7.28 -10.11
N ALA A 271 11.77 -6.66 -8.95
CA ALA A 271 11.84 -7.37 -7.67
C ALA A 271 10.48 -7.99 -7.29
N LEU A 272 9.37 -7.25 -7.46
CA LEU A 272 8.01 -7.74 -7.22
C LEU A 272 7.67 -8.93 -8.15
N GLU A 273 8.01 -8.83 -9.43
CA GLU A 273 7.80 -9.93 -10.37
C GLU A 273 8.61 -11.18 -9.99
N LYS A 274 9.88 -11.01 -9.56
CA LYS A 274 10.73 -12.13 -9.12
C LYS A 274 10.19 -12.88 -7.90
N VAL A 275 9.46 -12.21 -7.02
CA VAL A 275 8.78 -12.84 -5.88
C VAL A 275 7.36 -13.27 -6.20
N HIS A 276 6.98 -13.21 -7.48
CA HIS A 276 5.65 -13.61 -8.00
C HIS A 276 4.48 -12.81 -7.41
N TYR A 277 4.69 -11.52 -7.11
CA TYR A 277 3.62 -10.64 -6.71
C TYR A 277 2.82 -10.18 -7.93
N GLU A 278 1.51 -10.47 -7.96
CA GLU A 278 0.61 -10.18 -9.09
C GLU A 278 -0.67 -9.43 -8.64
N ASP A 279 -0.73 -8.99 -7.38
CA ASP A 279 -1.90 -8.30 -6.82
C ASP A 279 -1.82 -6.77 -7.00
N PHE A 280 -2.48 -6.00 -6.17
CA PHE A 280 -2.63 -4.56 -6.32
C PHE A 280 -1.35 -3.79 -5.96
N LEU A 281 -0.98 -2.83 -6.81
CA LEU A 281 -0.08 -1.73 -6.49
C LEU A 281 -0.97 -0.53 -6.15
N THR A 282 -1.10 -0.25 -4.86
CA THR A 282 -1.99 0.79 -4.36
C THR A 282 -1.21 2.09 -4.16
N PHE A 283 -1.46 3.08 -5.01
CA PHE A 283 -0.88 4.41 -4.79
C PHE A 283 -1.43 5.01 -3.50
N GLU A 284 -0.53 5.31 -2.56
CA GLU A 284 -0.84 6.01 -1.32
C GLU A 284 -0.25 7.41 -1.34
N TYR A 285 -1.12 8.42 -1.12
CA TYR A 285 -0.71 9.82 -1.05
C TYR A 285 -1.71 10.65 -0.26
N PHE A 286 -1.23 11.49 0.68
CA PHE A 286 -2.07 12.20 1.64
C PHE A 286 -2.39 13.64 1.26
N HIS A 287 -1.89 14.13 0.11
CA HIS A 287 -2.01 15.52 -0.29
C HIS A 287 -2.72 15.63 -1.64
N PRO A 288 -4.08 15.43 -1.68
CA PRO A 288 -4.84 15.67 -2.90
C PRO A 288 -4.62 17.11 -3.37
N TYR A 289 -4.58 17.32 -4.68
CA TYR A 289 -4.41 18.68 -5.20
C TYR A 289 -5.54 19.59 -4.72
N GLN A 290 -5.18 20.78 -4.23
CA GLN A 290 -6.16 21.76 -3.75
C GLN A 290 -7.11 22.20 -4.87
N HIS A 291 -6.55 22.38 -6.07
CA HIS A 291 -7.28 22.70 -7.30
C HIS A 291 -7.14 21.52 -8.26
N TYR A 292 -8.23 21.19 -8.97
CA TYR A 292 -8.26 20.10 -9.92
C TYR A 292 -7.76 18.75 -9.34
N PRO A 293 -8.35 18.28 -8.22
CA PRO A 293 -7.89 17.06 -7.55
C PRO A 293 -7.94 15.84 -8.46
N GLU A 294 -8.83 15.79 -9.43
CA GLU A 294 -8.94 14.75 -10.46
C GLU A 294 -7.66 14.61 -11.28
N ALA A 295 -6.87 15.68 -11.44
CA ALA A 295 -5.62 15.63 -12.19
C ALA A 295 -4.60 14.68 -11.56
N LEU A 296 -4.50 14.65 -10.22
CA LEU A 296 -3.65 13.70 -9.52
C LEU A 296 -4.04 12.26 -9.82
N ILE A 297 -5.35 11.97 -9.87
CA ILE A 297 -5.89 10.63 -10.07
C ILE A 297 -5.55 10.12 -11.48
N TYR A 298 -5.79 10.95 -12.52
CA TYR A 298 -5.45 10.62 -13.91
C TYR A 298 -3.93 10.49 -14.12
N GLN A 299 -3.13 11.42 -13.58
CA GLN A 299 -1.67 11.39 -13.66
C GLN A 299 -1.09 10.13 -13.03
N THR A 300 -1.60 9.74 -11.85
CA THR A 300 -1.19 8.51 -11.17
C THR A 300 -1.51 7.27 -11.99
N SER A 301 -2.71 7.21 -12.55
CA SER A 301 -3.11 6.09 -13.41
C SER A 301 -2.25 5.99 -14.66
N ASP A 302 -1.95 7.11 -15.34
CA ASP A 302 -1.06 7.13 -16.52
C ASP A 302 0.38 6.73 -16.15
N ALA A 303 0.88 7.20 -15.00
CA ALA A 303 2.19 6.79 -14.49
C ALA A 303 2.27 5.27 -14.29
N LEU A 304 1.28 4.67 -13.61
CA LEU A 304 1.21 3.22 -13.41
C LEU A 304 1.07 2.45 -14.72
N ASP A 305 0.29 2.94 -15.70
CA ASP A 305 0.19 2.30 -17.03
C ASP A 305 1.55 2.25 -17.72
N ARG A 306 2.33 3.34 -17.67
CA ARG A 306 3.69 3.40 -18.24
C ARG A 306 4.64 2.44 -17.52
N MET A 307 4.60 2.43 -16.17
CA MET A 307 5.44 1.58 -15.34
C MET A 307 5.13 0.09 -15.56
N LEU A 308 3.85 -0.27 -15.70
CA LEU A 308 3.40 -1.65 -15.93
C LEU A 308 3.50 -2.10 -17.40
N GLY A 309 3.88 -1.21 -18.31
CA GLY A 309 3.94 -1.51 -19.73
C GLY A 309 2.56 -1.64 -20.40
N HIS A 310 1.54 -1.05 -19.78
CA HIS A 310 0.19 -0.95 -20.32
C HIS A 310 0.08 0.33 -21.16
N THR A 311 0.54 0.31 -22.40
CA THR A 311 0.39 1.46 -23.29
C THR A 311 -1.08 1.66 -23.64
N ARG A 312 -1.67 2.81 -23.28
CA ARG A 312 -2.89 3.28 -23.91
C ARG A 312 -2.57 3.58 -25.39
N ARG A 313 -3.24 2.90 -26.29
CA ARG A 313 -3.19 3.21 -27.72
C ARG A 313 -4.02 4.47 -28.01
#